data_ce430249aeee4a5b31d4e70dc5a77f96
#
_entry.id   ce430249aeee4a5b31d4e70dc5a77f96
#
_cell.length_a   1.000
_cell.length_b   1.000
_cell.length_c   1.000
_cell.angle_alpha   90.00
_cell.angle_beta   90.00
_cell.angle_gamma   90.00
#
_symmetry.space_group_name_H-M   'P 1'
#
loop_
_entity.id
_entity.type
_entity.pdbx_description
1 polymer ?
#
loop_
_entity_poly.entity_id
_entity_poly.type
_entity_poly.pdbx_seq_one_letter_code
_entity_poly.pdbx_strand_id
1 'polypeptide(L)'
;MSNHTMLAVLAHPDDESFGFGATLALYADSGVAVHLVCGTRGEAGTVRPELLNGHASIGDLRWAELACAAEQLQLASVTHLGYRDSGIDGKGGEGTGEMPVLAAAPLEEVTAKIVWHIRRLQPQVILTHDP
;
A
#
# COMPACT_ATOMS: atom_id res chain seq x y z
N MET A 1 4.46 -17.67 -20.35
CA MET A 1 4.24 -16.90 -19.12
C MET A 1 5.58 -16.40 -18.63
N SER A 2 5.64 -15.13 -18.30
CA SER A 2 6.85 -14.54 -17.71
C SER A 2 7.03 -15.08 -16.29
N ASN A 3 8.23 -15.56 -15.94
CA ASN A 3 8.59 -15.90 -14.55
C ASN A 3 9.12 -14.68 -13.77
N HIS A 4 8.77 -13.47 -14.22
CA HIS A 4 9.24 -12.27 -13.59
C HIS A 4 8.25 -11.76 -12.54
N THR A 5 8.79 -11.19 -11.50
CA THR A 5 8.06 -10.62 -10.37
C THR A 5 8.45 -9.17 -10.17
N MET A 6 7.49 -8.32 -9.96
CA MET A 6 7.66 -6.91 -9.59
C MET A 6 7.03 -6.67 -8.22
N LEU A 7 7.70 -5.91 -7.38
CA LEU A 7 7.20 -5.48 -6.07
C LEU A 7 7.10 -3.97 -6.04
N ALA A 8 5.91 -3.44 -5.80
CA ALA A 8 5.71 -2.05 -5.42
C ALA A 8 5.62 -1.95 -3.90
N VAL A 9 6.37 -1.03 -3.29
CA VAL A 9 6.33 -0.72 -1.85
C VAL A 9 5.95 0.74 -1.71
N LEU A 10 4.73 1.01 -1.29
CA LEU A 10 4.13 2.34 -1.28
C LEU A 10 3.51 2.65 0.08
N ALA A 11 3.31 3.93 0.39
CA ALA A 11 2.88 4.36 1.72
C ALA A 11 1.37 4.25 1.95
N HIS A 12 0.55 4.65 0.97
CA HIS A 12 -0.89 4.82 1.13
C HIS A 12 -1.68 4.17 -0.01
N PRO A 13 -2.95 3.78 0.24
CA PRO A 13 -3.89 3.50 -0.83
C PRO A 13 -4.07 4.74 -1.71
N ASP A 14 -3.97 4.60 -3.00
CA ASP A 14 -3.98 5.52 -4.14
C ASP A 14 -2.60 5.75 -4.80
N ASP A 15 -1.51 5.61 -4.08
CA ASP A 15 -0.16 5.77 -4.63
C ASP A 15 0.08 4.86 -5.84
N GLU A 16 -0.45 3.63 -5.81
CA GLU A 16 -0.35 2.67 -6.91
C GLU A 16 -1.05 3.16 -8.17
N SER A 17 -2.16 3.86 -8.02
CA SER A 17 -2.97 4.35 -9.13
C SER A 17 -2.44 5.66 -9.69
N PHE A 18 -2.12 6.64 -8.84
CA PHE A 18 -1.68 7.95 -9.26
C PHE A 18 -0.24 8.00 -9.75
N GLY A 19 0.66 7.30 -9.07
CA GLY A 19 2.08 7.33 -9.41
C GLY A 19 2.48 6.28 -10.45
N PHE A 20 1.95 5.08 -10.32
CA PHE A 20 2.46 3.90 -11.01
C PHE A 20 1.42 3.11 -11.80
N GLY A 21 0.14 3.52 -11.81
CA GLY A 21 -0.96 2.72 -12.34
C GLY A 21 -0.74 2.19 -13.75
N ALA A 22 -0.34 3.04 -14.68
CA ALA A 22 -0.07 2.63 -16.05
C ALA A 22 1.10 1.62 -16.14
N THR A 23 2.15 1.82 -15.34
CA THR A 23 3.31 0.92 -15.30
C THR A 23 2.92 -0.44 -14.73
N LEU A 24 2.21 -0.47 -13.60
CA LEU A 24 1.79 -1.72 -12.96
C LEU A 24 0.86 -2.52 -13.89
N ALA A 25 -0.12 -1.85 -14.50
CA ALA A 25 -1.05 -2.47 -15.44
C ALA A 25 -0.34 -3.04 -16.68
N LEU A 26 0.60 -2.29 -17.26
CA LEU A 26 1.37 -2.73 -18.43
C LEU A 26 2.16 -4.01 -18.14
N TYR A 27 2.85 -4.06 -17.01
CA TYR A 27 3.64 -5.23 -16.65
C TYR A 27 2.77 -6.42 -16.25
N ALA A 28 1.67 -6.20 -15.54
CA ALA A 28 0.71 -7.24 -15.21
C ALA A 28 0.10 -7.86 -16.49
N ASP A 29 -0.33 -7.02 -17.43
CA ASP A 29 -0.86 -7.46 -18.74
C ASP A 29 0.20 -8.25 -19.56
N SER A 30 1.47 -7.91 -19.37
CA SER A 30 2.59 -8.64 -20.00
C SER A 30 2.92 -9.98 -19.30
N GLY A 31 2.19 -10.38 -18.28
CA GLY A 31 2.36 -11.62 -17.55
C GLY A 31 3.38 -11.58 -16.41
N VAL A 32 3.82 -10.38 -15.98
CA VAL A 32 4.63 -10.22 -14.79
C VAL A 32 3.75 -10.32 -13.54
N ALA A 33 4.17 -11.09 -12.53
CA ALA A 33 3.49 -11.11 -11.25
C ALA A 33 3.80 -9.83 -10.48
N VAL A 34 2.83 -8.89 -10.44
CA VAL A 34 2.97 -7.59 -9.78
C VAL A 34 2.37 -7.66 -8.39
N HIS A 35 3.19 -7.44 -7.37
CA HIS A 35 2.79 -7.42 -5.96
C HIS A 35 2.87 -6.01 -5.38
N LEU A 36 1.93 -5.67 -4.51
CA LEU A 36 1.91 -4.41 -3.78
C LEU A 36 2.03 -4.66 -2.28
N VAL A 37 2.97 -3.97 -1.64
CA VAL A 37 3.03 -3.79 -0.19
C VAL A 37 2.68 -2.34 0.10
N CYS A 38 1.57 -2.13 0.80
CA CYS A 38 1.10 -0.82 1.21
C CYS A 38 1.38 -0.60 2.70
N GLY A 39 2.06 0.47 3.04
CA GLY A 39 2.52 0.76 4.41
C GLY A 39 1.38 0.94 5.38
N THR A 40 0.35 1.67 4.99
CA THR A 40 -0.79 2.09 5.83
C THR A 40 -2.11 1.87 5.10
N ARG A 41 -3.22 2.14 5.76
CA ARG A 41 -4.55 2.21 5.13
C ARG A 41 -5.00 3.64 4.82
N GLY A 42 -4.13 4.63 5.03
CA GLY A 42 -4.45 6.03 4.78
C GLY A 42 -5.47 6.59 5.76
N GLU A 43 -5.43 6.16 7.01
CA GLU A 43 -6.42 6.47 8.05
C GLU A 43 -6.48 7.95 8.40
N ALA A 44 -5.38 8.67 8.22
CA ALA A 44 -5.28 10.11 8.47
C ALA A 44 -5.84 10.97 7.32
N GLY A 45 -6.36 10.35 6.27
CA GLY A 45 -7.04 11.04 5.18
C GLY A 45 -8.31 11.74 5.64
N THR A 46 -8.84 12.60 4.78
CA THR A 46 -10.11 13.31 5.04
C THR A 46 -11.16 12.87 4.05
N VAL A 47 -12.32 12.47 4.57
CA VAL A 47 -13.49 12.13 3.74
C VAL A 47 -14.74 12.71 4.39
N ARG A 48 -15.68 13.16 3.58
CA ARG A 48 -16.98 13.58 4.11
C ARG A 48 -17.77 12.35 4.61
N PRO A 49 -18.48 12.46 5.77
CA PRO A 49 -19.16 11.31 6.37
C PRO A 49 -20.10 10.55 5.43
N GLU A 50 -20.80 11.27 4.56
CA GLU A 50 -21.72 10.68 3.57
C GLU A 50 -21.01 9.81 2.52
N LEU A 51 -19.70 9.98 2.34
CA LEU A 51 -18.89 9.21 1.40
C LEU A 51 -18.28 7.95 2.01
N LEU A 52 -18.44 7.74 3.31
CA LEU A 52 -18.00 6.49 3.96
C LEU A 52 -18.74 5.25 3.44
N ASN A 53 -19.91 5.45 2.82
CA ASN A 53 -20.64 4.41 2.10
C ASN A 53 -20.81 3.11 2.90
N GLY A 54 -21.11 3.25 4.22
CA GLY A 54 -21.30 2.11 5.14
C GLY A 54 -20.02 1.52 5.72
N HIS A 55 -18.84 2.00 5.35
CA HIS A 55 -17.59 1.60 5.99
C HIS A 55 -17.45 2.19 7.39
N ALA A 56 -16.85 1.44 8.32
CA ALA A 56 -16.72 1.86 9.71
C ALA A 56 -15.67 2.96 9.90
N SER A 57 -14.70 3.06 9.00
CA SER A 57 -13.61 4.03 9.07
C SER A 57 -13.10 4.46 7.69
N ILE A 58 -12.34 5.55 7.67
CA ILE A 58 -11.63 5.99 6.44
C ILE A 58 -10.65 4.92 5.97
N GLY A 59 -9.93 4.27 6.88
CA GLY A 59 -9.01 3.20 6.54
C GLY A 59 -9.71 2.01 5.89
N ASP A 60 -10.90 1.64 6.38
CA ASP A 60 -11.69 0.54 5.78
C ASP A 60 -12.20 0.90 4.39
N LEU A 61 -12.69 2.13 4.21
CA LEU A 61 -13.10 2.64 2.89
C LEU A 61 -11.93 2.61 1.90
N ARG A 62 -10.82 3.24 2.26
CA ARG A 62 -9.65 3.33 1.36
C ARG A 62 -9.04 1.96 1.05
N TRP A 63 -9.08 1.04 2.00
CA TRP A 63 -8.61 -0.32 1.77
C TRP A 63 -9.51 -1.09 0.80
N ALA A 64 -10.83 -0.87 0.86
CA ALA A 64 -11.78 -1.45 -0.09
C ALA A 64 -11.59 -0.84 -1.49
N GLU A 65 -11.34 0.45 -1.60
CA GLU A 65 -11.02 1.12 -2.86
C GLU A 65 -9.70 0.60 -3.45
N LEU A 66 -8.68 0.41 -2.62
CA LEU A 66 -7.41 -0.20 -3.03
C LEU A 66 -7.61 -1.63 -3.56
N ALA A 67 -8.43 -2.44 -2.90
CA ALA A 67 -8.73 -3.79 -3.37
C ALA A 67 -9.38 -3.77 -4.76
N CYS A 68 -10.31 -2.85 -4.99
CA CYS A 68 -10.93 -2.64 -6.30
C CYS A 68 -9.90 -2.18 -7.36
N ALA A 69 -9.04 -1.23 -7.02
CA ALA A 69 -7.98 -0.76 -7.92
C ALA A 69 -7.00 -1.89 -8.26
N ALA A 70 -6.60 -2.69 -7.27
CA ALA A 70 -5.71 -3.83 -7.46
C ALA A 70 -6.26 -4.87 -8.43
N GLU A 71 -7.56 -5.13 -8.35
CA GLU A 71 -8.25 -6.01 -9.30
C GLU A 71 -8.20 -5.46 -10.73
N GLN A 72 -8.47 -4.16 -10.90
CA GLN A 72 -8.41 -3.50 -12.21
C GLN A 72 -6.98 -3.46 -12.77
N LEU A 73 -5.98 -3.28 -11.93
CA LEU A 73 -4.56 -3.29 -12.28
C LEU A 73 -4.00 -4.71 -12.44
N GLN A 74 -4.80 -5.74 -12.19
CA GLN A 74 -4.43 -7.16 -12.26
C GLN A 74 -3.24 -7.49 -11.34
N LEU A 75 -3.17 -6.88 -10.13
CA LEU A 75 -2.13 -7.17 -9.18
C LEU A 75 -2.25 -8.60 -8.64
N ALA A 76 -1.11 -9.29 -8.53
CA ALA A 76 -1.06 -10.66 -8.01
C ALA A 76 -1.33 -10.72 -6.50
N SER A 77 -0.97 -9.68 -5.74
CA SER A 77 -1.32 -9.54 -4.32
C SER A 77 -1.22 -8.11 -3.85
N VAL A 78 -1.98 -7.82 -2.79
CA VAL A 78 -1.87 -6.60 -1.98
C VAL A 78 -1.67 -7.00 -0.53
N THR A 79 -0.68 -6.42 0.13
CA THR A 79 -0.36 -6.70 1.53
C THR A 79 -0.23 -5.40 2.32
N HIS A 80 -0.88 -5.35 3.48
CA HIS A 80 -0.72 -4.27 4.44
C HIS A 80 0.53 -4.51 5.31
N LEU A 81 1.41 -3.52 5.42
CA LEU A 81 2.64 -3.66 6.19
C LEU A 81 2.43 -3.61 7.72
N GLY A 82 1.24 -3.16 8.15
CA GLY A 82 0.85 -3.18 9.55
C GLY A 82 1.12 -1.88 10.30
N TYR A 83 1.13 -0.74 9.60
CA TYR A 83 1.27 0.58 10.22
C TYR A 83 0.06 1.45 9.96
N ARG A 84 -0.15 2.45 10.85
CA ARG A 84 -1.11 3.51 10.63
C ARG A 84 -0.48 4.65 9.85
N ASP A 85 -1.33 5.36 9.11
CA ASP A 85 -0.96 6.58 8.42
C ASP A 85 -0.45 7.64 9.41
N SER A 86 0.65 8.28 9.06
CA SER A 86 1.30 9.29 9.89
C SER A 86 0.58 10.64 9.87
N GLY A 87 -0.22 10.90 8.85
CA GLY A 87 -0.78 12.21 8.58
C GLY A 87 0.28 13.26 8.25
N ILE A 88 -0.16 14.46 7.94
CA ILE A 88 0.72 15.58 7.57
C ILE A 88 1.61 16.02 8.76
N ASP A 89 1.10 15.89 9.97
CA ASP A 89 1.82 16.26 11.20
C ASP A 89 2.68 15.13 11.79
N GLY A 90 2.68 13.96 11.16
CA GLY A 90 3.41 12.78 11.62
C GLY A 90 2.83 12.10 12.86
N LYS A 91 1.68 12.55 13.37
CA LYS A 91 1.06 12.05 14.60
C LYS A 91 -0.02 10.98 14.37
N GLY A 92 -0.40 10.77 13.12
CA GLY A 92 -1.34 9.72 12.74
C GLY A 92 -2.81 10.05 12.93
N GLY A 93 -3.16 11.33 13.02
CA GLY A 93 -4.54 11.78 13.18
C GLY A 93 -5.21 11.32 14.48
N GLU A 94 -6.51 11.58 14.63
CA GLU A 94 -7.32 11.08 15.74
C GLU A 94 -7.68 9.60 15.50
N GLY A 95 -6.99 8.70 16.15
CA GLY A 95 -7.31 7.27 16.10
C GLY A 95 -6.61 6.49 17.18
N THR A 96 -7.37 5.79 17.98
CA THR A 96 -6.91 4.89 19.05
C THR A 96 -6.56 3.49 18.50
N GLY A 97 -5.90 3.42 17.33
CA GLY A 97 -5.51 2.14 16.77
C GLY A 97 -4.34 1.51 17.52
N GLU A 98 -4.37 0.20 17.73
CA GLU A 98 -3.29 -0.58 18.36
C GLU A 98 -2.00 -0.61 17.50
N MET A 99 -2.11 -0.34 16.20
CA MET A 99 -0.97 -0.34 15.28
C MET A 99 -0.13 0.93 15.42
N PRO A 100 1.20 0.83 15.39
CA PRO A 100 2.08 1.98 15.46
C PRO A 100 1.93 2.86 14.21
N VAL A 101 2.16 4.16 14.38
CA VAL A 101 2.22 5.15 13.29
C VAL A 101 3.50 4.94 12.50
N LEU A 102 3.42 4.92 11.18
CA LEU A 102 4.57 4.59 10.30
C LEU A 102 5.77 5.50 10.54
N ALA A 103 5.56 6.83 10.64
CA ALA A 103 6.66 7.79 10.86
C ALA A 103 7.32 7.68 12.24
N ALA A 104 6.66 7.06 13.21
CA ALA A 104 7.19 6.82 14.55
C ALA A 104 7.77 5.41 14.74
N ALA A 105 7.59 4.53 13.76
CA ALA A 105 8.07 3.16 13.83
C ALA A 105 9.59 3.11 13.71
N PRO A 106 10.27 2.21 14.44
CA PRO A 106 11.71 2.02 14.30
C PRO A 106 12.06 1.62 12.85
N LEU A 107 13.01 2.34 12.26
CA LEU A 107 13.44 2.10 10.87
C LEU A 107 13.85 0.65 10.64
N GLU A 108 14.54 0.05 11.59
CA GLU A 108 14.99 -1.35 11.52
C GLU A 108 13.81 -2.33 11.44
N GLU A 109 12.73 -2.07 12.16
CA GLU A 109 11.53 -2.91 12.15
C GLU A 109 10.82 -2.82 10.80
N VAL A 110 10.60 -1.60 10.30
CA VAL A 110 9.98 -1.36 8.98
C VAL A 110 10.81 -2.01 7.87
N THR A 111 12.12 -1.81 7.92
CA THR A 111 13.07 -2.41 6.98
C THR A 111 12.99 -3.93 7.02
N ALA A 112 12.99 -4.55 8.20
CA ALA A 112 12.91 -6.00 8.34
C ALA A 112 11.63 -6.58 7.69
N LYS A 113 10.48 -5.92 7.86
CA LYS A 113 9.22 -6.33 7.23
C LYS A 113 9.31 -6.25 5.70
N ILE A 114 9.86 -5.17 5.17
CA ILE A 114 10.03 -5.01 3.71
C ILE A 114 11.01 -6.06 3.16
N VAL A 115 12.15 -6.26 3.81
CA VAL A 115 13.14 -7.29 3.45
C VAL A 115 12.52 -8.68 3.45
N TRP A 116 11.63 -8.98 4.40
CA TRP A 116 10.92 -10.26 4.42
C TRP A 116 10.11 -10.48 3.14
N HIS A 117 9.38 -9.46 2.68
CA HIS A 117 8.63 -9.53 1.42
C HIS A 117 9.55 -9.69 0.21
N ILE A 118 10.66 -8.94 0.16
CA ILE A 118 11.65 -9.03 -0.92
C ILE A 118 12.22 -10.45 -1.01
N ARG A 119 12.61 -11.02 0.13
CA ARG A 119 13.18 -12.38 0.17
C ARG A 119 12.17 -13.45 -0.21
N ARG A 120 10.91 -13.27 0.17
CA ARG A 120 9.82 -14.21 -0.17
C ARG A 120 9.44 -14.15 -1.63
N LEU A 121 9.34 -12.96 -2.20
CA LEU A 121 8.86 -12.74 -3.57
C LEU A 121 9.98 -12.79 -4.61
N GLN A 122 11.22 -12.52 -4.21
CA GLN A 122 12.41 -12.43 -5.08
C GLN A 122 12.16 -11.61 -6.35
N PRO A 123 11.67 -10.36 -6.23
CA PRO A 123 11.35 -9.54 -7.39
C PRO A 123 12.62 -9.14 -8.15
N GLN A 124 12.53 -9.06 -9.47
CA GLN A 124 13.58 -8.52 -10.32
C GLN A 124 13.57 -6.99 -10.33
N VAL A 125 12.40 -6.39 -10.02
CA VAL A 125 12.22 -4.95 -9.95
C VAL A 125 11.45 -4.59 -8.70
N ILE A 126 11.90 -3.54 -8.01
CA ILE A 126 11.18 -2.91 -6.89
C ILE A 126 10.89 -1.47 -7.28
N LEU A 127 9.62 -1.07 -7.14
CA LEU A 127 9.17 0.31 -7.29
C LEU A 127 8.83 0.89 -5.92
N THR A 128 9.25 2.10 -5.67
CA THR A 128 8.92 2.85 -4.45
C THR A 128 9.03 4.35 -4.72
N HIS A 129 8.63 5.16 -3.75
CA HIS A 129 8.87 6.59 -3.79
C HIS A 129 10.37 6.89 -3.68
N ASP A 130 10.80 8.01 -4.24
CA ASP A 130 12.12 8.56 -3.98
C ASP A 130 12.17 9.19 -2.56
N PRO A 131 13.37 9.37 -2.00
CA PRO A 131 13.55 9.97 -0.67
C PRO A 131 13.07 11.42 -0.56
#